data_a9ddf233fc4ebbc2f176ac800dbedc0c
#
_entry.id   a9ddf233fc4ebbc2f176ac800dbedc0c
#
_cell.length_a   1.000
_cell.length_b   1.000
_cell.length_c   1.000
_cell.angle_alpha   90.00
_cell.angle_beta   90.00
_cell.angle_gamma   90.00
#
_symmetry.space_group_name_H-M   'P 1'
#
loop_
_entity.id
_entity.type
_entity.pdbx_description
1 polymer ?
#
loop_
_entity_poly.entity_id
_entity_poly.type
_entity_poly.pdbx_seq_one_letter_code
_entity_poly.pdbx_strand_id
1 'polypeptide(L)'
;MKVQRLRIAAYALLHDNGRVLLCRLSKELPEWEGCWTLPGGGLEFGESPEEAVVREVEEETGLKIKVKNVAGIDSIVVKRGYEDFQGIRIIYHADIIGGELRHELSGSTDRCDWHRLEPLPDLKMVELTEIGIRLLRESMV
;
A
#
# COMPACT_ATOMS: atom_id res chain seq x y z
N MET A 1 15.41 27.16 -7.26
CA MET A 1 14.22 26.72 -8.02
C MET A 1 13.63 25.48 -7.37
N LYS A 2 12.34 25.50 -7.13
CA LYS A 2 11.62 24.34 -6.61
C LYS A 2 11.34 23.30 -7.69
N VAL A 3 11.51 22.04 -7.36
CA VAL A 3 11.15 20.93 -8.25
C VAL A 3 9.74 20.48 -7.90
N GLN A 4 8.93 20.21 -8.90
CA GLN A 4 7.61 19.60 -8.74
C GLN A 4 7.69 18.16 -9.24
N ARG A 5 7.25 17.22 -8.43
CA ARG A 5 7.30 15.81 -8.78
C ARG A 5 5.94 15.15 -8.56
N LEU A 6 5.49 14.46 -9.60
CA LEU A 6 4.26 13.69 -9.57
C LEU A 6 4.63 12.19 -9.54
N ARG A 7 4.01 11.44 -8.63
CA ARG A 7 4.20 9.99 -8.56
C ARG A 7 2.83 9.31 -8.55
N ILE A 8 2.71 8.27 -9.36
CA ILE A 8 1.52 7.42 -9.36
C ILE A 8 1.89 6.08 -8.72
N ALA A 9 1.07 5.64 -7.78
CA ALA A 9 1.29 4.39 -7.06
C ALA A 9 -0.01 3.60 -6.97
N ALA A 10 0.11 2.29 -6.88
CA ALA A 10 -1.03 1.37 -6.81
C ALA A 10 -0.88 0.47 -5.59
N TYR A 11 -1.99 0.29 -4.86
CA TYR A 11 -2.03 -0.45 -3.59
C TYR A 11 -3.18 -1.44 -3.58
N ALA A 12 -3.06 -2.49 -2.78
CA ALA A 12 -4.05 -3.55 -2.69
C ALA A 12 -4.66 -3.64 -1.30
N LEU A 13 -5.98 -3.87 -1.28
CA LEU A 13 -6.71 -4.25 -0.09
C LEU A 13 -6.84 -5.78 -0.13
N LEU A 14 -6.08 -6.44 0.73
CA LEU A 14 -6.06 -7.90 0.84
C LEU A 14 -6.72 -8.28 2.16
N HIS A 15 -7.84 -8.98 2.06
CA HIS A 15 -8.66 -9.34 3.21
C HIS A 15 -8.89 -10.86 3.22
N ASP A 16 -8.72 -11.47 4.39
CA ASP A 16 -8.95 -12.90 4.58
C ASP A 16 -9.32 -13.16 6.04
N ASN A 17 -10.41 -13.88 6.25
CA ASN A 17 -10.87 -14.29 7.60
C ASN A 17 -10.94 -13.13 8.60
N GLY A 18 -11.49 -11.99 8.19
CA GLY A 18 -11.64 -10.82 9.06
C GLY A 18 -10.36 -10.06 9.33
N ARG A 19 -9.30 -10.34 8.56
CA ARG A 19 -7.99 -9.71 8.71
C ARG A 19 -7.59 -8.98 7.44
N VAL A 20 -6.80 -7.94 7.59
CA VAL A 20 -6.23 -7.18 6.48
C VAL A 20 -4.71 -7.31 6.51
N LEU A 21 -4.09 -7.44 5.34
CA LEU A 21 -2.63 -7.52 5.24
C LEU A 21 -2.05 -6.11 5.16
N LEU A 22 -1.14 -5.79 6.08
CA LEU A 22 -0.42 -4.53 6.09
C LEU A 22 1.07 -4.79 6.10
N CYS A 23 1.84 -3.85 5.54
CA CYS A 23 3.29 -3.90 5.52
C CYS A 23 3.85 -2.75 6.35
N ARG A 24 4.95 -3.01 7.06
CA ARG A 24 5.59 -2.01 7.91
C ARG A 24 6.72 -1.32 7.15
N LEU A 25 6.72 0.01 7.18
CA LEU A 25 7.76 0.80 6.52
C LEU A 25 9.08 0.67 7.27
N SER A 26 10.15 0.52 6.50
CA SER A 26 11.49 0.26 7.01
C SER A 26 12.26 1.55 7.28
N LYS A 27 13.49 1.39 7.79
CA LYS A 27 14.42 2.50 8.03
C LYS A 27 14.83 3.25 6.76
N GLU A 28 14.54 2.71 5.57
CA GLU A 28 14.79 3.42 4.31
C GLU A 28 13.91 4.64 4.16
N LEU A 29 12.81 4.70 4.92
CA LEU A 29 11.92 5.86 4.99
C LEU A 29 11.90 6.36 6.44
N PRO A 30 12.96 7.07 6.89
CA PRO A 30 13.11 7.40 8.32
C PRO A 30 11.94 8.15 8.93
N GLU A 31 11.28 9.02 8.15
CA GLU A 31 10.12 9.80 8.62
C GLU A 31 8.94 8.90 8.98
N TRP A 32 8.87 7.73 8.36
CA TRP A 32 7.72 6.84 8.45
C TRP A 32 8.08 5.47 9.01
N GLU A 33 9.33 5.30 9.48
CA GLU A 33 9.80 4.02 9.99
C GLU A 33 8.86 3.48 11.07
N GLY A 34 8.48 2.21 10.93
CA GLY A 34 7.58 1.55 11.86
C GLY A 34 6.10 1.77 11.59
N CYS A 35 5.75 2.66 10.66
CA CYS A 35 4.36 2.87 10.29
C CYS A 35 3.87 1.75 9.38
N TRP A 36 2.62 1.36 9.53
CA TRP A 36 2.00 0.34 8.68
C TRP A 36 1.33 0.98 7.47
N THR A 37 1.52 0.35 6.33
CA THR A 37 1.01 0.81 5.04
C THR A 37 0.30 -0.33 4.31
N LEU A 38 -0.50 0.02 3.30
CA LEU A 38 -1.05 -0.97 2.39
C LEU A 38 0.09 -1.54 1.53
N PRO A 39 0.02 -2.83 1.15
CA PRO A 39 0.98 -3.37 0.20
C PRO A 39 0.78 -2.75 -1.18
N GLY A 40 1.88 -2.43 -1.85
CA GLY A 40 1.85 -1.76 -3.14
C GLY A 40 3.01 -0.78 -3.29
N GLY A 41 2.98 0.02 -4.33
CA GLY A 41 4.03 0.99 -4.58
C GLY A 41 3.91 1.68 -5.92
N GLY A 42 4.96 2.39 -6.31
CA GLY A 42 4.99 3.21 -7.50
C GLY A 42 5.04 2.43 -8.80
N LEU A 43 4.41 2.98 -9.83
CA LEU A 43 4.48 2.44 -11.18
C LEU A 43 5.89 2.65 -11.74
N GLU A 44 6.34 1.67 -12.51
CA GLU A 44 7.49 1.83 -13.38
C GLU A 44 6.98 2.32 -14.74
N PHE A 45 7.83 3.02 -15.47
CA PHE A 45 7.47 3.52 -16.78
C PHE A 45 7.01 2.37 -17.69
N GLY A 46 5.85 2.55 -18.32
CA GLY A 46 5.28 1.54 -19.22
C GLY A 46 4.37 0.52 -18.54
N GLU A 47 4.34 0.53 -17.21
CA GLU A 47 3.52 -0.37 -16.41
C GLU A 47 2.11 0.21 -16.23
N SER A 48 1.07 -0.61 -16.33
CA SER A 48 -0.26 -0.17 -15.92
C SER A 48 -0.36 -0.20 -14.39
N PRO A 49 -1.31 0.52 -13.77
CA PRO A 49 -1.51 0.44 -12.33
C PRO A 49 -1.80 -0.98 -11.83
N GLU A 50 -2.55 -1.78 -12.60
CA GLU A 50 -2.82 -3.17 -12.21
C GLU A 50 -1.56 -4.02 -12.25
N GLU A 51 -0.72 -3.86 -13.27
CA GLU A 51 0.56 -4.57 -13.35
C GLU A 51 1.47 -4.17 -12.18
N ALA A 52 1.49 -2.88 -11.85
CA ALA A 52 2.32 -2.37 -10.77
C ALA A 52 1.94 -2.97 -9.42
N VAL A 53 0.65 -3.02 -9.09
CA VAL A 53 0.21 -3.55 -7.79
C VAL A 53 0.48 -5.04 -7.69
N VAL A 54 0.31 -5.79 -8.76
CA VAL A 54 0.62 -7.24 -8.78
C VAL A 54 2.11 -7.45 -8.50
N ARG A 55 2.97 -6.71 -9.18
CA ARG A 55 4.42 -6.80 -9.00
C ARG A 55 4.86 -6.38 -7.60
N GLU A 56 4.39 -5.21 -7.16
CA GLU A 56 4.79 -4.67 -5.84
C GLU A 56 4.35 -5.57 -4.69
N VAL A 57 3.13 -6.11 -4.75
CA VAL A 57 2.65 -7.02 -3.70
C VAL A 57 3.50 -8.28 -3.65
N GLU A 58 3.85 -8.84 -4.79
CA GLU A 58 4.70 -10.03 -4.83
C GLU A 58 6.09 -9.74 -4.26
N GLU A 59 6.69 -8.62 -4.64
CA GLU A 59 8.00 -8.22 -4.12
C GLU A 59 7.98 -8.04 -2.60
N GLU A 60 6.96 -7.37 -2.07
CA GLU A 60 6.88 -7.04 -0.65
C GLU A 60 6.43 -8.21 0.22
N THR A 61 5.51 -9.02 -0.27
CA THR A 61 4.81 -10.00 0.55
C THR A 61 5.02 -11.44 0.14
N GLY A 62 5.49 -11.69 -1.08
CA GLY A 62 5.57 -13.03 -1.65
C GLY A 62 4.25 -13.57 -2.18
N LEU A 63 3.17 -12.82 -2.02
CA LEU A 63 1.85 -13.26 -2.46
C LEU A 63 1.55 -12.87 -3.89
N LYS A 64 0.90 -13.77 -4.60
CA LYS A 64 0.40 -13.52 -5.95
C LYS A 64 -1.07 -13.13 -5.86
N ILE A 65 -1.43 -12.03 -6.50
CA ILE A 65 -2.78 -11.48 -6.42
C ILE A 65 -3.41 -11.33 -7.79
N LYS A 66 -4.73 -11.28 -7.79
CA LYS A 66 -5.55 -10.94 -8.94
C LYS A 66 -6.38 -9.71 -8.57
N VAL A 67 -6.25 -8.65 -9.36
CA VAL A 67 -7.03 -7.43 -9.15
C VAL A 67 -8.50 -7.69 -9.49
N LYS A 68 -9.40 -7.19 -8.65
CA LYS A 68 -10.85 -7.29 -8.88
C LYS A 68 -11.39 -5.99 -9.44
N ASN A 69 -11.30 -4.92 -8.68
CA ASN A 69 -11.85 -3.62 -9.07
C ASN A 69 -11.18 -2.52 -8.27
N VAL A 70 -11.33 -1.29 -8.74
CA VAL A 70 -10.85 -0.11 -8.04
C VAL A 70 -11.72 0.12 -6.80
N ALA A 71 -11.08 0.25 -5.63
CA ALA A 71 -11.76 0.63 -4.40
C ALA A 71 -11.85 2.15 -4.28
N GLY A 72 -10.80 2.86 -4.70
CA GLY A 72 -10.78 4.30 -4.66
C GLY A 72 -9.50 4.88 -5.24
N ILE A 73 -9.53 6.16 -5.51
CA ILE A 73 -8.38 6.92 -5.96
C ILE A 73 -8.24 8.12 -5.03
N ASP A 74 -7.02 8.36 -4.57
CA ASP A 74 -6.72 9.40 -3.61
C ASP A 74 -5.52 10.22 -4.09
N SER A 75 -5.37 11.41 -3.56
CA SER A 75 -4.29 12.31 -3.92
C SER A 75 -3.75 13.00 -2.67
N ILE A 76 -2.45 13.13 -2.60
CA ILE A 76 -1.78 13.87 -1.53
C ILE A 76 -0.76 14.84 -2.12
N VAL A 77 -0.70 16.03 -1.54
CA VAL A 77 0.33 17.02 -1.90
C VAL A 77 1.17 17.29 -0.65
N VAL A 78 2.48 17.17 -0.79
CA VAL A 78 3.42 17.46 0.28
C VAL A 78 4.36 18.56 -0.21
N LYS A 79 4.35 19.69 0.48
CA LYS A 79 5.20 20.83 0.14
C LYS A 79 6.43 20.83 1.04
N ARG A 80 7.60 20.79 0.40
CA ARG A 80 8.88 20.83 1.08
C ARG A 80 9.64 22.06 0.64
N GLY A 81 10.71 22.45 1.34
CA GLY A 81 11.50 23.61 0.98
C GLY A 81 12.13 23.51 -0.39
N TYR A 82 12.53 22.34 -0.81
CA TYR A 82 13.24 22.08 -2.06
C TYR A 82 12.37 21.39 -3.13
N GLU A 83 11.24 20.81 -2.75
CA GLU A 83 10.43 20.01 -3.65
C GLU A 83 8.96 20.06 -3.24
N ASP A 84 8.09 20.20 -4.22
CA ASP A 84 6.67 19.94 -4.04
C ASP A 84 6.38 18.57 -4.63
N PHE A 85 5.74 17.71 -3.85
CA PHE A 85 5.44 16.34 -4.24
C PHE A 85 3.94 16.14 -4.28
N GLN A 86 3.45 15.51 -5.34
CA GLN A 86 2.06 15.06 -5.42
C GLN A 86 2.03 13.57 -5.70
N GLY A 87 1.31 12.83 -4.87
CA GLY A 87 1.09 11.41 -5.07
C GLY A 87 -0.35 11.14 -5.48
N ILE A 88 -0.53 10.39 -6.55
CA ILE A 88 -1.82 9.82 -6.95
C ILE A 88 -1.78 8.36 -6.54
N ARG A 89 -2.75 7.92 -5.73
CA ARG A 89 -2.77 6.57 -5.16
C ARG A 89 -4.04 5.86 -5.60
N ILE A 90 -3.87 4.78 -6.34
CA ILE A 90 -4.96 3.95 -6.84
C ILE A 90 -5.04 2.72 -5.94
N ILE A 91 -6.19 2.52 -5.30
CA ILE A 91 -6.38 1.44 -4.33
C ILE A 91 -7.33 0.42 -4.94
N TYR A 92 -6.88 -0.84 -5.00
CA TYR A 92 -7.64 -1.93 -5.60
C TYR A 92 -8.09 -2.95 -4.57
N HIS A 93 -9.29 -3.48 -4.76
CA HIS A 93 -9.67 -4.74 -4.16
C HIS A 93 -9.00 -5.85 -4.96
N ALA A 94 -8.41 -6.83 -4.29
CA ALA A 94 -7.73 -7.93 -4.95
C ALA A 94 -7.87 -9.22 -4.15
N ASP A 95 -7.75 -10.35 -4.85
CA ASP A 95 -7.76 -11.68 -4.25
C ASP A 95 -6.35 -12.27 -4.26
N ILE A 96 -6.02 -13.02 -3.24
CA ILE A 96 -4.78 -13.79 -3.20
C ILE A 96 -5.01 -15.08 -3.97
N ILE A 97 -4.19 -15.34 -4.99
CA ILE A 97 -4.33 -16.53 -5.84
C ILE A 97 -3.15 -17.49 -5.72
N GLY A 98 -2.14 -17.16 -4.93
CA GLY A 98 -0.97 -18.03 -4.75
C GLY A 98 0.13 -17.37 -3.97
N GLY A 99 1.28 -18.04 -3.94
CA GLY A 99 2.44 -17.55 -3.22
C GLY A 99 2.40 -17.86 -1.73
N GLU A 100 3.46 -17.46 -1.02
CA GLU A 100 3.57 -17.64 0.42
C GLU A 100 4.03 -16.31 1.03
N LEU A 101 3.43 -15.94 2.16
CA LEU A 101 3.78 -14.71 2.86
C LEU A 101 5.23 -14.79 3.34
N ARG A 102 6.01 -13.78 2.98
CA ARG A 102 7.40 -13.61 3.42
C ARG A 102 7.66 -12.13 3.65
N HIS A 103 8.75 -11.83 4.32
CA HIS A 103 9.17 -10.45 4.53
C HIS A 103 10.24 -10.07 3.51
N GLU A 104 10.18 -8.84 3.03
CA GLU A 104 11.22 -8.27 2.19
C GLU A 104 12.47 -8.04 3.04
N LEU A 105 13.64 -8.52 2.59
CA LEU A 105 14.89 -8.41 3.35
C LEU A 105 15.54 -7.02 3.22
N SER A 106 15.30 -6.37 2.10
CA SER A 106 15.79 -5.01 1.86
C SER A 106 14.80 -4.29 0.97
N GLY A 107 14.47 -3.06 1.32
CA GLY A 107 13.49 -2.27 0.59
C GLY A 107 12.74 -1.34 1.51
N SER A 108 11.68 -0.74 1.01
CA SER A 108 10.89 0.24 1.75
C SER A 108 10.03 -0.36 2.87
N THR A 109 9.83 -1.68 2.84
CA THR A 109 9.10 -2.39 3.91
C THR A 109 9.98 -3.48 4.50
N ASP A 110 9.78 -3.79 5.78
CA ASP A 110 10.59 -4.80 6.48
C ASP A 110 9.76 -5.93 7.09
N ARG A 111 8.44 -5.82 7.06
CA ARG A 111 7.56 -6.82 7.64
C ARG A 111 6.15 -6.69 7.05
N CYS A 112 5.47 -7.82 6.84
CA CYS A 112 4.07 -7.86 6.42
C CYS A 112 3.32 -8.82 7.31
N ASP A 113 2.22 -8.36 7.92
CA ASP A 113 1.43 -9.17 8.85
C ASP A 113 -0.06 -8.97 8.60
N TRP A 114 -0.82 -10.01 8.94
CA TRP A 114 -2.26 -9.95 9.01
C TRP A 114 -2.70 -9.30 10.32
N HIS A 115 -3.64 -8.36 10.22
CA HIS A 115 -4.19 -7.66 11.38
C HIS A 115 -5.72 -7.77 11.39
N ARG A 116 -6.29 -8.03 12.55
CA ARG A 116 -7.73 -8.06 12.72
C ARG A 116 -8.34 -6.70 12.38
N LEU A 117 -9.46 -6.73 11.65
CA LEU A 117 -10.21 -5.49 11.37
C LEU A 117 -11.12 -5.08 12.52
N GLU A 118 -11.69 -6.05 13.26
CA GLU A 118 -12.64 -5.77 14.34
C GLU A 118 -12.30 -6.54 15.61
N PRO A 119 -11.70 -5.91 16.62
CA PRO A 119 -11.20 -4.52 16.59
C PRO A 119 -9.83 -4.47 15.93
N LEU A 120 -9.57 -3.37 15.23
CA LEU A 120 -8.25 -3.12 14.68
C LEU A 120 -7.32 -2.78 15.83
N PRO A 121 -6.11 -3.41 15.91
CA PRO A 121 -5.13 -3.03 16.92
C PRO A 121 -4.73 -1.57 16.80
N ASP A 122 -4.22 -1.00 17.89
CA ASP A 122 -3.68 0.35 17.88
C ASP A 122 -2.34 0.34 17.15
N LEU A 123 -2.38 0.67 15.87
CA LEU A 123 -1.22 0.67 14.99
C LEU A 123 -0.90 2.09 14.54
N LYS A 124 0.39 2.39 14.48
CA LYS A 124 0.83 3.62 13.83
C LYS A 124 0.73 3.41 12.33
N MET A 125 -0.15 4.16 11.67
CA MET A 125 -0.45 3.98 10.26
C MET A 125 -0.24 5.27 9.48
N VAL A 126 0.18 5.15 8.22
CA VAL A 126 0.14 6.28 7.30
C VAL A 126 -1.32 6.54 6.89
N GLU A 127 -1.60 7.76 6.45
CA GLU A 127 -2.97 8.17 6.07
C GLU A 127 -3.58 7.25 5.01
N LEU A 128 -2.78 6.82 4.04
CA LEU A 128 -3.22 5.89 3.00
C LEU A 128 -3.88 4.64 3.57
N THR A 129 -3.31 4.10 4.65
CA THR A 129 -3.81 2.89 5.30
C THR A 129 -5.18 3.13 5.94
N GLU A 130 -5.35 4.29 6.58
CA GLU A 130 -6.64 4.66 7.18
C GLU A 130 -7.72 4.76 6.10
N ILE A 131 -7.39 5.37 4.97
CA ILE A 131 -8.30 5.48 3.82
C ILE A 131 -8.65 4.09 3.29
N GLY A 132 -7.64 3.23 3.09
CA GLY A 132 -7.83 1.87 2.59
C GLY A 132 -8.71 1.02 3.48
N ILE A 133 -8.48 1.07 4.78
CA ILE A 133 -9.29 0.31 5.75
C ILE A 133 -10.74 0.79 5.73
N ARG A 134 -10.96 2.10 5.63
CA ARG A 134 -12.31 2.64 5.51
C ARG A 134 -13.00 2.11 4.25
N LEU A 135 -12.31 2.15 3.11
CA LEU A 135 -12.85 1.63 1.85
C LEU A 135 -13.16 0.14 1.93
N LEU A 136 -12.28 -0.62 2.59
CA LEU A 136 -12.48 -2.06 2.78
C LEU A 136 -13.74 -2.33 3.61
N ARG A 137 -13.89 -1.63 4.72
CA ARG A 137 -15.07 -1.77 5.59
C ARG A 137 -16.37 -1.40 4.87
N GLU A 138 -16.36 -0.34 4.08
CA GLU A 138 -17.52 0.08 3.30
C GLU A 138 -17.95 -1.01 2.32
N SER A 139 -16.99 -1.73 1.73
CA SER A 139 -17.26 -2.79 0.77
C SER A 139 -17.89 -4.04 1.41
N MET A 140 -17.78 -4.17 2.72
CA MET A 140 -18.24 -5.35 3.49
C MET A 140 -19.64 -5.17 4.06
N VAL A 141 -20.27 -4.05 3.84
CA VAL A 141 -21.62 -3.75 4.33
C VAL A 141 -22.69 -4.28 3.38
#